data_cfabc5bbf82ce7b5a59ec632a04b4b6b
#
_entry.id   cfabc5bbf82ce7b5a59ec632a04b4b6b
#
_cell.length_a   1.000
_cell.length_b   1.000
_cell.length_c   1.000
_cell.angle_alpha   90.00
_cell.angle_beta   90.00
_cell.angle_gamma   90.00
#
_symmetry.space_group_name_H-M   'P 1'
#
loop_
_entity.id
_entity.type
_entity.pdbx_description
1 polymer ?
#
loop_
_entity_poly.entity_id
_entity_poly.type
_entity_poly.pdbx_seq_one_letter_code
_entity_poly.pdbx_strand_id
1 'polypeptide(L)'
;MTDEFTAPAYGDRSLGDVLPAVAAAMGVDAGLGPTSIELPEGRRYVVFLVDGLGYELLRDHPEEAPFLHSLLGAQAPATVGVPSTTATSLTSLGTALPPGTHGVVGYTSRIPGSDRLLNALLWDAGVDAREWQSHPTAFGRMAAAGVHTTVVNKRAFATSGLTVAGQRGAEFVGADRVGERLAAALEASTGSPSLTYLYDGDLDWTGHAYGVASMQWEQQLSMIDMAAEHLRETLPSDVRVVVVADHGMVDSPFDQRVDVDEVPDLQDGVALVGGEARFRHLYCRSGAVDDVVASWRSVLGTRAEVLSRDEALALGWFGEVSPVVRPRYGDVVVACRGDFAVQSLSAFPHEAKLLGLHGSLTSAEMLVPILVA
;
A
#
# COMPACT_ATOMS: atom_id res chain seq x y z
N MET A 1 -24.47 -4.01 0.32
CA MET A 1 -23.21 -4.04 -0.47
C MET A 1 -22.79 -5.50 -0.55
N THR A 2 -22.41 -5.98 -1.72
CA THR A 2 -21.95 -7.37 -1.91
C THR A 2 -20.63 -7.53 -1.17
N ASP A 3 -20.58 -8.47 -0.27
CA ASP A 3 -19.41 -8.84 0.56
C ASP A 3 -18.32 -9.55 -0.27
N GLU A 4 -18.19 -9.16 -1.53
CA GLU A 4 -17.31 -9.77 -2.52
C GLU A 4 -15.96 -9.04 -2.52
N PHE A 5 -14.88 -9.81 -2.50
CA PHE A 5 -13.53 -9.26 -2.55
C PHE A 5 -13.21 -8.62 -3.90
N THR A 6 -12.48 -7.53 -3.87
CA THR A 6 -11.95 -6.86 -5.06
C THR A 6 -10.63 -7.51 -5.46
N ALA A 7 -10.59 -8.13 -6.63
CA ALA A 7 -9.37 -8.73 -7.14
C ALA A 7 -8.39 -7.63 -7.63
N PRO A 8 -7.07 -7.80 -7.40
CA PRO A 8 -6.07 -6.87 -7.90
C PRO A 8 -5.93 -6.95 -9.43
N ALA A 9 -5.78 -5.80 -10.08
CA ALA A 9 -5.65 -5.67 -11.53
C ALA A 9 -4.19 -5.41 -11.95
N TYR A 10 -3.27 -6.30 -11.55
CA TYR A 10 -1.83 -6.17 -11.86
C TYR A 10 -1.57 -6.16 -13.37
N GLY A 11 -0.70 -5.23 -13.81
CA GLY A 11 -0.31 -5.10 -15.22
C GLY A 11 -1.40 -4.51 -16.11
N ASP A 12 -2.44 -3.97 -15.50
CA ASP A 12 -3.55 -3.30 -16.17
C ASP A 12 -3.88 -1.98 -15.46
N ARG A 13 -4.54 -2.03 -14.32
CA ARG A 13 -4.98 -0.85 -13.57
C ARG A 13 -4.78 -1.06 -12.07
N SER A 14 -3.53 -1.21 -11.68
CA SER A 14 -3.12 -1.24 -10.28
C SER A 14 -2.24 -0.03 -9.95
N LEU A 15 -2.02 0.22 -8.67
CA LEU A 15 -1.08 1.26 -8.22
C LEU A 15 0.33 1.06 -8.81
N GLY A 16 0.75 -0.21 -8.99
CA GLY A 16 2.02 -0.54 -9.65
C GLY A 16 2.10 -0.09 -11.11
N ASP A 17 0.96 0.16 -11.76
CA ASP A 17 0.87 0.57 -13.16
C ASP A 17 0.94 2.10 -13.35
N VAL A 18 0.95 2.89 -12.25
CA VAL A 18 0.99 4.36 -12.30
C VAL A 18 2.32 4.87 -12.87
N LEU A 19 3.47 4.38 -12.41
CA LEU A 19 4.76 4.82 -12.95
C LEU A 19 5.00 4.35 -14.39
N PRO A 20 4.59 3.14 -14.83
CA PRO A 20 4.48 2.80 -16.25
C PRO A 20 3.67 3.80 -17.06
N ALA A 21 2.50 4.23 -16.57
CA ALA A 21 1.67 5.23 -17.23
C ALA A 21 2.36 6.61 -17.34
N VAL A 22 3.04 7.04 -16.27
CA VAL A 22 3.83 8.28 -16.28
C VAL A 22 4.96 8.19 -17.31
N ALA A 23 5.70 7.08 -17.37
CA ALA A 23 6.77 6.89 -18.35
C ALA A 23 6.24 6.95 -19.78
N ALA A 24 5.11 6.28 -20.05
CA ALA A 24 4.44 6.31 -21.35
C ALA A 24 3.99 7.73 -21.73
N ALA A 25 3.34 8.47 -20.82
CA ALA A 25 2.88 9.84 -21.05
C ALA A 25 4.04 10.84 -21.23
N MET A 26 5.22 10.55 -20.66
CA MET A 26 6.46 11.31 -20.88
C MET A 26 7.15 10.96 -22.21
N GLY A 27 6.74 9.90 -22.89
CA GLY A 27 7.43 9.36 -24.07
C GLY A 27 8.79 8.77 -23.73
N VAL A 28 8.97 8.20 -22.53
CA VAL A 28 10.24 7.65 -22.03
C VAL A 28 10.17 6.12 -22.02
N ASP A 29 11.10 5.50 -22.74
CA ASP A 29 11.29 4.03 -22.65
C ASP A 29 12.20 3.70 -21.45
N ALA A 30 11.56 3.43 -20.31
CA ALA A 30 12.24 2.97 -19.11
C ALA A 30 12.15 1.43 -18.95
N GLY A 31 11.65 0.72 -19.96
CA GLY A 31 11.43 -0.72 -19.95
C GLY A 31 10.40 -1.15 -18.88
N LEU A 32 9.51 -0.26 -18.45
CA LEU A 32 8.36 -0.58 -17.60
C LEU A 32 7.28 -1.27 -18.44
N GLY A 33 6.47 -2.11 -17.81
CA GLY A 33 5.42 -2.86 -18.52
C GLY A 33 4.32 -1.97 -19.10
N PRO A 34 3.43 -2.53 -19.93
CA PRO A 34 2.23 -1.83 -20.40
C PRO A 34 1.24 -1.61 -19.24
N THR A 35 0.31 -0.68 -19.44
CA THR A 35 -0.77 -0.33 -18.50
C THR A 35 -1.98 0.15 -19.28
N SER A 36 -3.18 0.01 -18.72
CA SER A 36 -4.40 0.63 -19.25
C SER A 36 -4.64 2.04 -18.68
N ILE A 37 -3.78 2.51 -17.77
CA ILE A 37 -3.88 3.86 -17.22
C ILE A 37 -3.36 4.86 -18.26
N GLU A 38 -4.25 5.74 -18.74
CA GLU A 38 -3.90 6.80 -19.65
C GLU A 38 -3.75 8.12 -18.89
N LEU A 39 -2.59 8.76 -19.03
CA LEU A 39 -2.30 10.07 -18.44
C LEU A 39 -2.07 11.11 -19.53
N PRO A 40 -2.37 12.39 -19.28
CA PRO A 40 -2.10 13.46 -20.24
C PRO A 40 -0.61 13.53 -20.58
N GLU A 41 -0.27 13.70 -21.86
CA GLU A 41 1.12 13.90 -22.28
C GLU A 41 1.79 15.06 -21.51
N GLY A 42 3.03 14.85 -21.12
CA GLY A 42 3.81 15.85 -20.39
C GLY A 42 5.22 15.35 -20.11
N ARG A 43 6.14 16.30 -19.90
CA ARG A 43 7.54 15.96 -19.60
C ARG A 43 7.90 16.11 -18.12
N ARG A 44 6.97 16.64 -17.32
CA ARG A 44 7.16 16.89 -15.89
C ARG A 44 5.95 16.37 -15.11
N TYR A 45 6.19 15.50 -14.16
CA TYR A 45 5.16 14.89 -13.35
C TYR A 45 5.44 15.04 -11.86
N VAL A 46 4.42 15.34 -11.10
CA VAL A 46 4.37 15.16 -9.65
C VAL A 46 3.35 14.07 -9.34
N VAL A 47 3.80 12.97 -8.75
CA VAL A 47 2.93 11.92 -8.23
C VAL A 47 2.81 12.15 -6.72
N PHE A 48 1.66 12.63 -6.29
CA PHE A 48 1.37 12.87 -4.88
C PHE A 48 0.60 11.67 -4.31
N LEU A 49 1.28 10.88 -3.49
CA LEU A 49 0.66 9.75 -2.79
C LEU A 49 0.20 10.20 -1.40
N VAL A 50 -1.10 10.04 -1.17
CA VAL A 50 -1.77 10.27 0.12
C VAL A 50 -2.10 8.91 0.73
N ASP A 51 -1.39 8.56 1.79
CA ASP A 51 -1.56 7.28 2.49
C ASP A 51 -2.96 7.16 3.09
N GLY A 52 -3.62 6.05 2.85
CA GLY A 52 -4.95 5.74 3.37
C GLY A 52 -6.12 6.46 2.68
N LEU A 53 -5.89 7.21 1.58
CA LEU A 53 -6.96 7.88 0.83
C LEU A 53 -7.66 6.91 -0.12
N GLY A 54 -8.52 6.04 0.41
CA GLY A 54 -9.33 5.15 -0.40
C GLY A 54 -10.28 5.88 -1.36
N TYR A 55 -10.55 5.27 -2.51
CA TYR A 55 -11.47 5.83 -3.50
C TYR A 55 -12.89 6.05 -2.92
N GLU A 56 -13.40 5.10 -2.15
CA GLU A 56 -14.73 5.19 -1.55
C GLU A 56 -14.77 6.28 -0.47
N LEU A 57 -13.71 6.40 0.35
CA LEU A 57 -13.59 7.45 1.34
C LEU A 57 -13.63 8.85 0.69
N LEU A 58 -12.86 9.06 -0.36
CA LEU A 58 -12.87 10.35 -1.07
C LEU A 58 -14.23 10.63 -1.73
N ARG A 59 -14.86 9.62 -2.34
CA ARG A 59 -16.18 9.76 -2.97
C ARG A 59 -17.25 10.20 -1.97
N ASP A 60 -17.18 9.68 -0.75
CA ASP A 60 -18.22 9.87 0.27
C ASP A 60 -18.02 11.13 1.12
N HIS A 61 -16.90 11.89 0.92
CA HIS A 61 -16.56 13.13 1.63
C HIS A 61 -16.33 14.33 0.70
N PRO A 62 -17.34 14.71 -0.13
CA PRO A 62 -17.20 15.82 -1.08
C PRO A 62 -17.07 17.21 -0.41
N GLU A 63 -17.56 17.35 0.83
CA GLU A 63 -17.51 18.62 1.57
C GLU A 63 -16.11 18.86 2.17
N GLU A 64 -15.43 17.80 2.60
CA GLU A 64 -14.10 17.84 3.21
C GLU A 64 -12.98 17.93 2.18
N ALA A 65 -13.21 17.38 0.97
CA ALA A 65 -12.22 17.37 -0.08
C ALA A 65 -12.78 17.86 -1.44
N PRO A 66 -13.27 19.10 -1.55
CA PRO A 66 -13.94 19.58 -2.76
C PRO A 66 -13.03 19.60 -4.00
N PHE A 67 -11.74 19.93 -3.85
CA PHE A 67 -10.79 19.93 -4.95
C PHE A 67 -10.52 18.51 -5.45
N LEU A 68 -10.08 17.60 -4.58
CA LEU A 68 -9.79 16.21 -4.95
C LEU A 68 -11.05 15.50 -5.46
N HIS A 69 -12.20 15.72 -4.82
CA HIS A 69 -13.47 15.17 -5.26
C HIS A 69 -13.88 15.66 -6.65
N SER A 70 -13.59 16.91 -7.02
CA SER A 70 -13.86 17.45 -8.34
C SER A 70 -13.08 16.74 -9.46
N LEU A 71 -11.98 16.08 -9.13
CA LEU A 71 -11.16 15.32 -10.07
C LEU A 71 -11.61 13.86 -10.21
N LEU A 72 -12.55 13.39 -9.36
CA LEU A 72 -13.15 12.06 -9.50
C LEU A 72 -13.92 11.94 -10.81
N GLY A 73 -13.93 10.72 -11.38
CA GLY A 73 -14.68 10.43 -12.60
C GLY A 73 -13.93 10.72 -13.90
N ALA A 74 -12.80 11.44 -13.85
CA ALA A 74 -11.93 11.58 -15.03
C ALA A 74 -11.17 10.26 -15.34
N GLN A 75 -10.89 9.47 -14.29
CA GLN A 75 -10.29 8.15 -14.38
C GLN A 75 -11.11 7.15 -13.56
N ALA A 76 -11.16 5.89 -13.99
CA ALA A 76 -11.64 4.81 -13.14
C ALA A 76 -10.62 4.59 -11.97
N PRO A 77 -11.08 4.13 -10.79
CA PRO A 77 -10.15 3.80 -9.71
C PRO A 77 -9.17 2.69 -10.12
N ALA A 78 -8.02 2.67 -9.50
CA ALA A 78 -7.08 1.56 -9.57
C ALA A 78 -7.27 0.62 -8.38
N THR A 79 -6.75 -0.60 -8.49
CA THR A 79 -6.61 -1.50 -7.36
C THR A 79 -5.20 -1.41 -6.76
N VAL A 80 -5.06 -1.85 -5.52
CA VAL A 80 -3.73 -2.02 -4.91
C VAL A 80 -3.33 -3.50 -4.83
N GLY A 81 -2.13 -3.76 -4.34
CA GLY A 81 -1.65 -5.12 -4.12
C GLY A 81 -2.27 -5.78 -2.89
N VAL A 82 -2.17 -7.10 -2.81
CA VAL A 82 -2.63 -7.87 -1.64
C VAL A 82 -1.41 -8.34 -0.84
N PRO A 83 -1.41 -8.05 0.48
CA PRO A 83 -2.38 -7.28 1.26
C PRO A 83 -2.38 -5.79 0.90
N SER A 84 -3.53 -5.11 1.09
CA SER A 84 -3.72 -3.67 0.85
C SER A 84 -3.09 -2.86 2.00
N THR A 85 -1.78 -2.72 1.98
CA THR A 85 -0.98 -2.10 3.05
C THR A 85 0.16 -1.28 2.49
N THR A 86 0.53 -0.22 3.19
CA THR A 86 1.58 0.74 2.81
C THR A 86 2.83 0.06 2.25
N ALA A 87 3.40 -0.89 2.98
CA ALA A 87 4.68 -1.51 2.59
C ALA A 87 4.59 -2.23 1.23
N THR A 88 3.52 -2.99 1.00
CA THR A 88 3.26 -3.70 -0.25
C THR A 88 2.99 -2.71 -1.39
N SER A 89 2.13 -1.74 -1.15
CA SER A 89 1.66 -0.77 -2.14
C SER A 89 2.77 0.20 -2.58
N LEU A 90 3.54 0.76 -1.63
CA LEU A 90 4.66 1.64 -1.97
C LEU A 90 5.76 0.90 -2.73
N THR A 91 5.98 -0.39 -2.41
CA THR A 91 6.94 -1.20 -3.17
C THR A 91 6.41 -1.55 -4.55
N SER A 92 5.11 -1.84 -4.70
CA SER A 92 4.47 -2.07 -6.01
C SER A 92 4.57 -0.82 -6.90
N LEU A 93 4.22 0.36 -6.38
CA LEU A 93 4.38 1.63 -7.09
C LEU A 93 5.83 1.83 -7.51
N GLY A 94 6.75 1.70 -6.55
CA GLY A 94 8.17 2.02 -6.75
C GLY A 94 8.94 1.03 -7.62
N THR A 95 8.42 -0.19 -7.84
CA THR A 95 9.06 -1.20 -8.69
C THR A 95 8.29 -1.48 -9.98
N ALA A 96 7.03 -1.08 -10.07
CA ALA A 96 6.08 -1.47 -11.10
C ALA A 96 5.91 -3.01 -11.19
N LEU A 97 5.92 -3.69 -10.05
CA LEU A 97 5.83 -5.15 -9.94
C LEU A 97 4.77 -5.55 -8.92
N PRO A 98 4.14 -6.74 -9.07
CA PRO A 98 3.22 -7.26 -8.05
C PRO A 98 3.96 -7.79 -6.82
N PRO A 99 3.27 -7.93 -5.67
CA PRO A 99 3.87 -8.37 -4.40
C PRO A 99 4.60 -9.70 -4.47
N GLY A 100 4.07 -10.66 -5.22
CA GLY A 100 4.70 -11.96 -5.43
C GLY A 100 6.04 -11.90 -6.14
N THR A 101 6.28 -10.84 -6.91
CA THR A 101 7.55 -10.62 -7.61
C THR A 101 8.51 -9.79 -6.76
N HIS A 102 8.09 -8.60 -6.26
CA HIS A 102 9.00 -7.73 -5.51
C HIS A 102 9.28 -8.20 -4.08
N GLY A 103 8.42 -9.05 -3.50
CA GLY A 103 8.68 -9.77 -2.27
C GLY A 103 8.49 -9.01 -0.95
N VAL A 104 7.92 -7.80 -0.95
CA VAL A 104 7.40 -7.13 0.24
C VAL A 104 5.91 -7.47 0.32
N VAL A 105 5.57 -8.42 1.19
CA VAL A 105 4.31 -9.15 1.13
C VAL A 105 3.38 -8.87 2.32
N GLY A 106 3.50 -7.70 2.91
CA GLY A 106 2.66 -7.24 4.03
C GLY A 106 3.43 -6.41 5.03
N TYR A 107 2.73 -5.95 6.07
CA TYR A 107 3.31 -5.24 7.20
C TYR A 107 4.37 -6.08 7.91
N THR A 108 4.03 -7.34 8.22
CA THR A 108 4.99 -8.31 8.75
C THR A 108 4.98 -9.62 7.95
N SER A 109 6.15 -10.15 7.65
CA SER A 109 6.30 -11.43 6.95
C SER A 109 7.51 -12.21 7.46
N ARG A 110 7.45 -13.55 7.35
CA ARG A 110 8.51 -14.43 7.85
C ARG A 110 9.82 -14.19 7.11
N ILE A 111 10.91 -14.09 7.85
CA ILE A 111 12.26 -14.20 7.32
C ILE A 111 12.52 -15.67 7.04
N PRO A 112 12.66 -16.07 5.75
CA PRO A 112 12.79 -17.48 5.39
C PRO A 112 13.90 -18.20 6.14
N GLY A 113 13.62 -19.42 6.62
CA GLY A 113 14.57 -20.22 7.39
C GLY A 113 14.71 -19.82 8.87
N SER A 114 13.84 -18.93 9.37
CA SER A 114 13.82 -18.50 10.77
C SER A 114 12.40 -18.45 11.34
N ASP A 115 12.30 -18.28 12.67
CA ASP A 115 11.04 -18.02 13.38
C ASP A 115 10.88 -16.53 13.71
N ARG A 116 11.41 -15.67 12.85
CA ARG A 116 11.36 -14.22 12.98
C ARG A 116 10.53 -13.60 11.87
N LEU A 117 9.88 -12.48 12.19
CA LEU A 117 9.19 -11.64 11.22
C LEU A 117 10.05 -10.43 10.85
N LEU A 118 10.08 -10.10 9.58
CA LEU A 118 10.46 -8.77 9.13
C LEU A 118 9.25 -7.86 9.28
N ASN A 119 9.38 -6.76 10.02
CA ASN A 119 8.46 -5.64 9.95
C ASN A 119 8.92 -4.71 8.83
N ALA A 120 8.12 -4.57 7.77
CA ALA A 120 8.51 -3.86 6.56
C ALA A 120 8.58 -2.33 6.75
N LEU A 121 7.91 -1.76 7.75
CA LEU A 121 7.98 -0.32 8.05
C LEU A 121 9.20 0.03 8.92
N LEU A 122 9.49 -0.81 9.93
CA LEU A 122 10.62 -0.57 10.85
C LEU A 122 11.94 -1.12 10.30
N TRP A 123 11.86 -2.17 9.53
CA TRP A 123 12.92 -2.94 8.89
C TRP A 123 13.97 -3.51 9.88
N ASP A 124 14.15 -4.80 9.84
CA ASP A 124 15.13 -5.47 10.70
C ASP A 124 16.56 -5.16 10.21
N ALA A 125 17.43 -4.69 11.11
CA ALA A 125 18.83 -4.36 10.80
C ALA A 125 19.65 -5.56 10.26
N GLY A 126 19.19 -6.79 10.50
CA GLY A 126 19.83 -8.01 9.97
C GLY A 126 19.35 -8.43 8.58
N VAL A 127 18.44 -7.64 7.95
CA VAL A 127 17.90 -7.95 6.63
C VAL A 127 18.28 -6.85 5.66
N ASP A 128 19.09 -7.17 4.64
CA ASP A 128 19.43 -6.22 3.58
C ASP A 128 18.21 -5.99 2.66
N ALA A 129 17.77 -4.74 2.58
CA ALA A 129 16.63 -4.36 1.77
C ALA A 129 16.85 -4.53 0.26
N ARG A 130 18.10 -4.46 -0.18
CA ARG A 130 18.47 -4.68 -1.60
C ARG A 130 18.47 -6.15 -1.98
N GLU A 131 18.78 -7.03 -1.02
CA GLU A 131 18.69 -8.48 -1.21
C GLU A 131 17.25 -8.94 -1.06
N TRP A 132 16.50 -8.35 -0.11
CA TRP A 132 15.09 -8.66 0.07
C TRP A 132 14.25 -8.30 -1.15
N GLN A 133 14.42 -7.12 -1.69
CA GLN A 133 13.84 -6.66 -2.96
C GLN A 133 14.98 -6.38 -3.94
N SER A 134 15.34 -7.36 -4.78
CA SER A 134 16.52 -7.28 -5.66
C SER A 134 16.24 -6.67 -7.04
N HIS A 135 14.96 -6.52 -7.44
CA HIS A 135 14.59 -5.95 -8.73
C HIS A 135 14.91 -4.45 -8.79
N PRO A 136 15.36 -3.92 -9.95
CA PRO A 136 15.48 -2.48 -10.16
C PRO A 136 14.14 -1.77 -9.89
N THR A 137 14.19 -0.59 -9.26
CA THR A 137 12.99 0.23 -9.06
C THR A 137 12.60 0.95 -10.35
N ALA A 138 11.33 1.30 -10.49
CA ALA A 138 10.85 2.13 -11.59
C ALA A 138 11.52 3.51 -11.56
N PHE A 139 11.76 4.09 -10.39
CA PHE A 139 12.52 5.33 -10.24
C PHE A 139 13.95 5.21 -10.82
N GLY A 140 14.67 4.15 -10.46
CA GLY A 140 16.02 3.91 -10.97
C GLY A 140 16.05 3.66 -12.48
N ARG A 141 15.04 2.97 -13.03
CA ARG A 141 14.89 2.73 -14.46
C ARG A 141 14.59 4.02 -15.22
N MET A 142 13.68 4.85 -14.70
CA MET A 142 13.39 6.16 -15.28
C MET A 142 14.60 7.09 -15.20
N ALA A 143 15.34 7.08 -14.09
CA ALA A 143 16.59 7.85 -13.96
C ALA A 143 17.63 7.40 -14.99
N ALA A 144 17.78 6.09 -15.21
CA ALA A 144 18.67 5.55 -16.25
C ALA A 144 18.23 5.94 -17.66
N ALA A 145 16.94 6.18 -17.88
CA ALA A 145 16.36 6.68 -19.13
C ALA A 145 16.42 8.22 -19.26
N GLY A 146 17.10 8.91 -18.35
CA GLY A 146 17.36 10.36 -18.43
C GLY A 146 16.28 11.23 -17.77
N VAL A 147 15.38 10.67 -16.97
CA VAL A 147 14.40 11.42 -16.18
C VAL A 147 15.03 11.81 -14.84
N HIS A 148 14.94 13.08 -14.46
CA HIS A 148 15.31 13.51 -13.11
C HIS A 148 14.25 13.02 -12.12
N THR A 149 14.57 12.01 -11.31
CA THR A 149 13.65 11.38 -10.37
C THR A 149 13.93 11.81 -8.94
N THR A 150 12.94 12.36 -8.25
CA THR A 150 13.05 12.85 -6.87
C THR A 150 11.96 12.23 -6.01
N VAL A 151 12.32 11.84 -4.80
CA VAL A 151 11.43 11.40 -3.73
C VAL A 151 11.45 12.45 -2.62
N VAL A 152 10.29 13.06 -2.34
CA VAL A 152 10.10 14.01 -1.25
C VAL A 152 9.33 13.32 -0.13
N ASN A 153 9.96 13.13 1.02
CA ASN A 153 9.38 12.42 2.15
C ASN A 153 10.01 12.89 3.48
N LYS A 154 9.48 12.42 4.62
CA LYS A 154 10.02 12.73 5.95
C LYS A 154 11.50 12.29 6.04
N ARG A 155 12.34 13.13 6.65
CA ARG A 155 13.81 12.91 6.75
C ARG A 155 14.14 11.55 7.38
N ALA A 156 13.33 11.12 8.36
CA ALA A 156 13.51 9.83 9.03
C ALA A 156 13.46 8.62 8.08
N PHE A 157 12.82 8.75 6.92
CA PHE A 157 12.67 7.65 5.96
C PHE A 157 13.80 7.56 4.93
N ALA A 158 14.74 8.52 4.90
CA ALA A 158 15.80 8.59 3.88
C ALA A 158 16.61 7.29 3.73
N THR A 159 16.84 6.59 4.84
CA THR A 159 17.62 5.33 4.86
C THR A 159 16.81 4.14 5.32
N SER A 160 15.48 4.25 5.42
CA SER A 160 14.64 3.13 5.81
C SER A 160 14.74 1.98 4.80
N GLY A 161 14.62 0.76 5.28
CA GLY A 161 14.67 -0.40 4.39
C GLY A 161 13.56 -0.37 3.34
N LEU A 162 12.37 0.15 3.68
CA LEU A 162 11.27 0.30 2.73
C LEU A 162 11.61 1.31 1.62
N THR A 163 12.20 2.47 1.96
CA THR A 163 12.68 3.44 0.97
C THR A 163 13.72 2.82 0.05
N VAL A 164 14.68 2.08 0.62
CA VAL A 164 15.70 1.36 -0.18
C VAL A 164 15.05 0.30 -1.07
N ALA A 165 14.07 -0.44 -0.58
CA ALA A 165 13.37 -1.45 -1.37
C ALA A 165 12.57 -0.85 -2.53
N GLY A 166 11.75 0.18 -2.28
CA GLY A 166 10.79 0.72 -3.24
C GLY A 166 11.26 1.94 -4.03
N GLN A 167 12.22 2.73 -3.52
CA GLN A 167 12.49 4.07 -4.06
C GLN A 167 13.95 4.33 -4.42
N ARG A 168 14.84 3.34 -4.27
CA ARG A 168 16.25 3.50 -4.61
C ARG A 168 16.44 3.92 -6.09
N GLY A 169 17.42 4.75 -6.33
CA GLY A 169 17.73 5.29 -7.66
C GLY A 169 17.11 6.66 -7.93
N ALA A 170 16.18 7.13 -7.08
CA ALA A 170 15.78 8.53 -7.05
C ALA A 170 16.66 9.35 -6.08
N GLU A 171 16.72 10.65 -6.31
CA GLU A 171 17.24 11.61 -5.33
C GLU A 171 16.24 11.71 -4.17
N PHE A 172 16.71 11.63 -2.93
CA PHE A 172 15.84 11.75 -1.75
C PHE A 172 15.95 13.14 -1.14
N VAL A 173 14.84 13.85 -1.07
CA VAL A 173 14.72 15.16 -0.42
C VAL A 173 13.91 15.01 0.87
N GLY A 174 14.58 15.21 2.00
CA GLY A 174 13.95 15.12 3.32
C GLY A 174 13.17 16.39 3.68
N ALA A 175 11.87 16.26 3.93
CA ALA A 175 10.97 17.36 4.31
C ALA A 175 9.92 16.86 5.29
N ASP A 176 9.92 17.39 6.53
CA ASP A 176 9.08 16.86 7.60
C ASP A 176 7.70 17.54 7.67
N ARG A 177 7.63 18.80 7.28
CA ARG A 177 6.40 19.60 7.35
C ARG A 177 5.75 19.75 5.99
N VAL A 178 4.43 19.92 5.95
CA VAL A 178 3.65 20.08 4.70
C VAL A 178 4.26 21.17 3.83
N GLY A 179 4.50 22.39 4.37
CA GLY A 179 5.09 23.50 3.61
C GLY A 179 6.50 23.18 3.07
N GLU A 180 7.33 22.45 3.82
CA GLU A 180 8.64 21.99 3.33
C GLU A 180 8.47 20.99 2.18
N ARG A 181 7.52 20.06 2.29
CA ARG A 181 7.23 19.04 1.25
C ARG A 181 6.75 19.69 -0.04
N LEU A 182 5.82 20.65 0.05
CA LEU A 182 5.32 21.38 -1.11
C LEU A 182 6.44 22.18 -1.80
N ALA A 183 7.26 22.91 -1.04
CA ALA A 183 8.38 23.67 -1.57
C ALA A 183 9.42 22.77 -2.26
N ALA A 184 9.73 21.62 -1.65
CA ALA A 184 10.65 20.63 -2.22
C ALA A 184 10.09 20.00 -3.52
N ALA A 185 8.79 19.73 -3.58
CA ALA A 185 8.15 19.22 -4.79
C ALA A 185 8.15 20.23 -5.92
N LEU A 186 7.91 21.52 -5.62
CA LEU A 186 8.05 22.63 -6.57
C LEU A 186 9.48 22.71 -7.14
N GLU A 187 10.49 22.70 -6.28
CA GLU A 187 11.90 22.78 -6.68
C GLU A 187 12.30 21.58 -7.54
N ALA A 188 11.96 20.36 -7.12
CA ALA A 188 12.25 19.12 -7.84
C ALA A 188 11.61 19.06 -9.23
N SER A 189 10.45 19.71 -9.43
CA SER A 189 9.73 19.74 -10.70
C SER A 189 10.28 20.75 -11.72
N THR A 190 11.32 21.51 -11.40
CA THR A 190 11.92 22.52 -12.31
C THR A 190 12.73 21.88 -13.46
N GLY A 191 13.28 20.68 -13.28
CA GLY A 191 13.97 19.91 -14.32
C GLY A 191 13.00 19.39 -15.40
N SER A 192 13.56 19.02 -16.57
CA SER A 192 12.77 18.40 -17.66
C SER A 192 13.64 17.46 -18.49
N PRO A 193 13.28 16.17 -18.63
CA PRO A 193 12.11 15.51 -18.01
C PRO A 193 12.29 15.26 -16.51
N SER A 194 11.22 15.37 -15.72
CA SER A 194 11.28 15.13 -14.27
C SER A 194 10.07 14.36 -13.75
N LEU A 195 10.31 13.50 -12.79
CA LEU A 195 9.33 12.81 -11.97
C LEU A 195 9.60 13.09 -10.50
N THR A 196 8.68 13.76 -9.83
CA THR A 196 8.72 13.99 -8.38
C THR A 196 7.67 13.13 -7.71
N TYR A 197 8.07 12.28 -6.79
CA TYR A 197 7.17 11.55 -5.90
C TYR A 197 7.08 12.29 -4.57
N LEU A 198 5.88 12.63 -4.17
CA LEU A 198 5.56 13.29 -2.90
C LEU A 198 4.70 12.36 -2.06
N TYR A 199 5.04 12.17 -0.78
CA TYR A 199 4.30 11.32 0.14
C TYR A 199 3.77 12.10 1.35
N ASP A 200 2.51 11.82 1.70
CA ASP A 200 1.88 12.26 2.94
C ASP A 200 1.18 11.09 3.64
N GLY A 201 1.56 10.81 4.87
CA GLY A 201 1.01 9.70 5.68
C GLY A 201 0.17 10.18 6.87
N ASP A 202 -0.19 11.45 6.92
CA ASP A 202 -0.84 12.01 8.11
C ASP A 202 -2.34 11.65 8.15
N LEU A 203 -2.96 11.36 6.97
CA LEU A 203 -4.36 10.91 6.88
C LEU A 203 -4.53 9.48 7.41
N ASP A 204 -3.67 8.56 6.98
CA ASP A 204 -3.64 7.17 7.43
C ASP A 204 -3.41 7.08 8.95
N TRP A 205 -2.38 7.80 9.44
CA TRP A 205 -2.13 7.87 10.88
C TRP A 205 -3.35 8.34 11.67
N THR A 206 -4.06 9.36 11.15
CA THR A 206 -5.27 9.90 11.79
C THR A 206 -6.40 8.88 11.78
N GLY A 207 -6.59 8.16 10.67
CA GLY A 207 -7.55 7.06 10.55
C GLY A 207 -7.27 5.94 11.55
N HIS A 208 -6.03 5.50 11.65
CA HIS A 208 -5.63 4.51 12.66
C HIS A 208 -5.92 4.96 14.09
N ALA A 209 -5.65 6.23 14.41
CA ALA A 209 -5.78 6.74 15.77
C ALA A 209 -7.22 7.05 16.18
N TYR A 210 -8.05 7.53 15.25
CA TYR A 210 -9.37 8.09 15.56
C TYR A 210 -10.52 7.46 14.78
N GLY A 211 -10.22 6.66 13.75
CA GLY A 211 -11.21 6.12 12.81
C GLY A 211 -11.52 7.09 11.66
N VAL A 212 -11.99 6.53 10.54
CA VAL A 212 -12.33 7.30 9.32
C VAL A 212 -13.67 8.03 9.42
N ALA A 213 -14.51 7.67 10.39
CA ALA A 213 -15.76 8.37 10.70
C ALA A 213 -15.59 9.50 11.75
N SER A 214 -14.36 9.92 12.04
CA SER A 214 -14.07 10.92 13.06
C SER A 214 -13.89 12.33 12.48
N MET A 215 -14.27 13.34 13.27
CA MET A 215 -14.00 14.74 12.92
C MET A 215 -12.49 14.99 12.71
N GLN A 216 -11.62 14.30 13.44
CA GLN A 216 -10.17 14.41 13.28
C GLN A 216 -9.73 13.98 11.88
N TRP A 217 -10.28 12.90 11.37
CA TRP A 217 -9.98 12.41 10.03
C TRP A 217 -10.55 13.33 8.94
N GLU A 218 -11.79 13.80 9.09
CA GLU A 218 -12.42 14.79 8.20
C GLU A 218 -11.59 16.07 8.10
N GLN A 219 -11.12 16.59 9.23
CA GLN A 219 -10.25 17.78 9.24
C GLN A 219 -8.89 17.49 8.58
N GLN A 220 -8.31 16.31 8.79
CA GLN A 220 -7.06 15.95 8.13
C GLN A 220 -7.25 15.79 6.61
N LEU A 221 -8.37 15.23 6.16
CA LEU A 221 -8.71 15.16 4.74
C LEU A 221 -8.81 16.56 4.12
N SER A 222 -9.47 17.51 4.81
CA SER A 222 -9.55 18.92 4.36
C SER A 222 -8.17 19.57 4.26
N MET A 223 -7.24 19.26 5.16
CA MET A 223 -5.86 19.76 5.08
C MET A 223 -5.10 19.18 3.88
N ILE A 224 -5.32 17.91 3.56
CA ILE A 224 -4.75 17.26 2.37
C ILE A 224 -5.32 17.86 1.09
N ASP A 225 -6.63 18.10 1.04
CA ASP A 225 -7.30 18.73 -0.10
C ASP A 225 -6.71 20.11 -0.42
N MET A 226 -6.63 20.96 0.60
CA MET A 226 -6.00 22.29 0.46
C MET A 226 -4.53 22.19 0.03
N ALA A 227 -3.77 21.21 0.52
CA ALA A 227 -2.38 21.04 0.13
C ALA A 227 -2.26 20.61 -1.35
N ALA A 228 -3.15 19.75 -1.82
CA ALA A 228 -3.20 19.29 -3.21
C ALA A 228 -3.60 20.43 -4.16
N GLU A 229 -4.62 21.20 -3.81
CA GLU A 229 -5.05 22.39 -4.57
C GLU A 229 -3.90 23.41 -4.65
N HIS A 230 -3.30 23.77 -3.52
CA HIS A 230 -2.18 24.70 -3.48
C HIS A 230 -0.97 24.22 -4.28
N LEU A 231 -0.66 22.91 -4.24
CA LEU A 231 0.38 22.30 -5.07
C LEU A 231 0.07 22.52 -6.56
N ARG A 232 -1.16 22.26 -7.00
CA ARG A 232 -1.58 22.48 -8.38
C ARG A 232 -1.47 23.93 -8.82
N GLU A 233 -1.94 24.85 -7.98
CA GLU A 233 -1.94 26.30 -8.27
C GLU A 233 -0.53 26.88 -8.39
N THR A 234 0.41 26.39 -7.58
CA THR A 234 1.79 26.90 -7.55
C THR A 234 2.70 26.29 -8.60
N LEU A 235 2.41 25.07 -9.04
CA LEU A 235 3.17 24.41 -10.11
C LEU A 235 2.91 25.06 -11.48
N PRO A 236 3.91 25.16 -12.35
CA PRO A 236 3.71 25.56 -13.75
C PRO A 236 2.66 24.69 -14.45
N SER A 237 1.94 25.27 -15.40
CA SER A 237 0.83 24.59 -16.11
C SER A 237 1.26 23.38 -16.96
N ASP A 238 2.55 23.27 -17.29
CA ASP A 238 3.11 22.13 -18.02
C ASP A 238 3.62 21.00 -17.08
N VAL A 239 3.50 21.16 -15.76
CA VAL A 239 3.71 20.08 -14.78
C VAL A 239 2.38 19.38 -14.55
N ARG A 240 2.33 18.09 -14.78
CA ARG A 240 1.15 17.26 -14.50
C ARG A 240 1.18 16.78 -13.05
N VAL A 241 0.06 16.89 -12.36
CA VAL A 241 -0.09 16.37 -10.99
C VAL A 241 -1.00 15.15 -11.06
N VAL A 242 -0.54 14.05 -10.48
CA VAL A 242 -1.34 12.82 -10.32
C VAL A 242 -1.41 12.52 -8.83
N VAL A 243 -2.61 12.60 -8.25
CA VAL A 243 -2.83 12.21 -6.86
C VAL A 243 -3.34 10.78 -6.81
N VAL A 244 -2.68 9.95 -6.01
CA VAL A 244 -2.99 8.53 -5.80
C VAL A 244 -2.97 8.18 -4.32
N ALA A 245 -3.45 7.00 -3.97
CA ALA A 245 -3.29 6.43 -2.64
C ALA A 245 -2.71 5.02 -2.70
N ASP A 246 -2.23 4.54 -1.58
CA ASP A 246 -1.66 3.20 -1.45
C ASP A 246 -2.66 2.15 -0.95
N HIS A 247 -3.72 2.55 -0.27
CA HIS A 247 -4.90 1.78 0.11
C HIS A 247 -6.00 2.70 0.63
N GLY A 248 -7.17 2.12 0.90
CA GLY A 248 -8.19 2.76 1.72
C GLY A 248 -8.17 2.23 3.15
N MET A 249 -9.25 2.45 3.90
CA MET A 249 -9.34 2.10 5.31
C MET A 249 -10.78 1.83 5.72
N VAL A 250 -10.97 0.97 6.73
CA VAL A 250 -12.27 0.72 7.36
C VAL A 250 -12.12 0.85 8.87
N ASP A 251 -13.14 1.41 9.52
CA ASP A 251 -13.23 1.36 10.98
C ASP A 251 -13.63 -0.06 11.41
N SER A 252 -12.87 -0.62 12.34
CA SER A 252 -13.15 -1.94 12.90
C SER A 252 -13.50 -1.80 14.39
N PRO A 253 -14.78 -1.92 14.76
CA PRO A 253 -15.20 -1.87 16.15
C PRO A 253 -14.56 -2.99 16.98
N PHE A 254 -14.25 -2.73 18.24
CA PHE A 254 -13.56 -3.71 19.09
C PHE A 254 -14.39 -4.99 19.33
N ASP A 255 -15.71 -4.91 19.29
CA ASP A 255 -16.62 -6.05 19.39
C ASP A 255 -16.71 -6.89 18.10
N GLN A 256 -16.18 -6.38 17.00
CA GLN A 256 -16.04 -7.08 15.71
C GLN A 256 -14.64 -7.70 15.54
N ARG A 257 -13.85 -7.80 16.62
CA ARG A 257 -12.50 -8.36 16.56
C ARG A 257 -12.39 -9.68 17.30
N VAL A 258 -11.51 -10.53 16.81
CA VAL A 258 -11.11 -11.76 17.50
C VAL A 258 -9.63 -11.68 17.83
N ASP A 259 -9.27 -11.91 19.08
CA ASP A 259 -7.87 -12.07 19.47
C ASP A 259 -7.49 -13.55 19.43
N VAL A 260 -6.51 -13.88 18.59
CA VAL A 260 -5.98 -15.26 18.46
C VAL A 260 -5.49 -15.78 19.79
N ASP A 261 -4.95 -14.89 20.65
CA ASP A 261 -4.38 -15.27 21.93
C ASP A 261 -5.44 -15.74 22.96
N GLU A 262 -6.72 -15.40 22.75
CA GLU A 262 -7.84 -15.78 23.62
C GLU A 262 -8.58 -17.02 23.12
N VAL A 263 -8.28 -17.51 21.88
CA VAL A 263 -9.01 -18.62 21.27
C VAL A 263 -8.05 -19.80 21.01
N PRO A 264 -8.05 -20.85 21.85
CA PRO A 264 -7.12 -21.97 21.71
C PRO A 264 -7.14 -22.65 20.33
N ASP A 265 -8.32 -22.78 19.72
CA ASP A 265 -8.50 -23.41 18.39
C ASP A 265 -7.80 -22.61 17.26
N LEU A 266 -7.53 -21.33 17.46
CA LEU A 266 -6.77 -20.50 16.51
C LEU A 266 -5.25 -20.58 16.74
N GLN A 267 -4.81 -21.10 17.88
CA GLN A 267 -3.39 -21.25 18.20
C GLN A 267 -2.85 -22.62 17.82
N ASP A 268 -3.71 -23.64 17.80
CA ASP A 268 -3.27 -25.01 17.53
C ASP A 268 -2.73 -25.15 16.11
N GLY A 269 -1.56 -25.80 15.99
CA GLY A 269 -0.89 -25.97 14.71
C GLY A 269 -0.17 -24.73 14.17
N VAL A 270 -0.40 -23.53 14.71
CA VAL A 270 0.26 -22.28 14.30
C VAL A 270 1.58 -22.13 15.05
N ALA A 271 2.67 -21.92 14.31
CA ALA A 271 4.00 -21.65 14.86
C ALA A 271 4.28 -20.15 14.99
N LEU A 272 3.78 -19.33 14.04
CA LEU A 272 4.03 -17.90 14.00
C LEU A 272 2.86 -17.20 13.32
N VAL A 273 2.37 -16.11 13.91
CA VAL A 273 1.36 -15.21 13.33
C VAL A 273 2.05 -13.98 12.78
N GLY A 274 1.84 -13.68 11.50
CA GLY A 274 2.34 -12.48 10.82
C GLY A 274 1.21 -11.73 10.11
N GLY A 275 1.59 -10.81 9.22
CA GLY A 275 0.65 -9.94 8.51
C GLY A 275 0.18 -8.77 9.40
N GLU A 276 -1.06 -8.42 9.27
CA GLU A 276 -1.76 -7.31 9.94
C GLU A 276 -3.19 -7.73 10.29
N ALA A 277 -3.88 -6.95 11.11
CA ALA A 277 -5.16 -7.37 11.70
C ALA A 277 -6.25 -7.70 10.67
N ARG A 278 -6.19 -7.13 9.46
CA ARG A 278 -7.14 -7.40 8.39
C ARG A 278 -6.68 -8.48 7.41
N PHE A 279 -5.36 -8.78 7.39
CA PHE A 279 -4.79 -9.84 6.53
C PHE A 279 -3.67 -10.58 7.26
N ARG A 280 -3.96 -11.79 7.76
CA ARG A 280 -2.98 -12.59 8.51
C ARG A 280 -2.21 -13.56 7.62
N HIS A 281 -0.92 -13.67 7.91
CA HIS A 281 -0.06 -14.75 7.48
C HIS A 281 0.14 -15.72 8.64
N LEU A 282 -0.33 -16.96 8.49
CA LEU A 282 -0.14 -18.01 9.49
C LEU A 282 0.95 -18.95 8.99
N TYR A 283 2.00 -19.09 9.77
CA TYR A 283 3.08 -20.03 9.50
C TYR A 283 2.86 -21.25 10.39
N CYS A 284 2.59 -22.39 9.76
CA CYS A 284 2.14 -23.60 10.45
C CYS A 284 3.31 -24.45 10.91
N ARG A 285 3.07 -25.27 11.93
CA ARG A 285 3.95 -26.40 12.25
C ARG A 285 3.88 -27.41 11.14
N SER A 286 4.94 -28.21 11.00
CA SER A 286 5.01 -29.22 9.93
C SER A 286 3.81 -30.16 9.97
N GLY A 287 3.10 -30.28 8.84
CA GLY A 287 1.94 -31.16 8.66
C GLY A 287 0.62 -30.61 9.20
N ALA A 288 0.58 -29.39 9.77
CA ALA A 288 -0.62 -28.84 10.41
C ALA A 288 -1.48 -27.95 9.50
N VAL A 289 -1.10 -27.74 8.24
CA VAL A 289 -1.78 -26.74 7.37
C VAL A 289 -3.27 -27.00 7.23
N ASP A 290 -3.66 -28.25 6.91
CA ASP A 290 -5.07 -28.60 6.70
C ASP A 290 -5.90 -28.46 7.98
N ASP A 291 -5.34 -28.83 9.14
CA ASP A 291 -5.99 -28.69 10.44
C ASP A 291 -6.16 -27.20 10.81
N VAL A 292 -5.12 -26.37 10.57
CA VAL A 292 -5.21 -24.91 10.79
C VAL A 292 -6.28 -24.29 9.90
N VAL A 293 -6.33 -24.62 8.61
CA VAL A 293 -7.37 -24.14 7.70
C VAL A 293 -8.76 -24.54 8.21
N ALA A 294 -8.94 -25.79 8.62
CA ALA A 294 -10.23 -26.26 9.11
C ALA A 294 -10.67 -25.55 10.41
N SER A 295 -9.77 -25.45 11.38
CA SER A 295 -10.05 -24.76 12.66
C SER A 295 -10.38 -23.29 12.46
N TRP A 296 -9.58 -22.58 11.68
CA TRP A 296 -9.79 -21.16 11.41
C TRP A 296 -11.08 -20.90 10.62
N ARG A 297 -11.39 -21.73 9.62
CA ARG A 297 -12.69 -21.66 8.91
C ARG A 297 -13.88 -21.89 9.85
N SER A 298 -13.75 -22.85 10.79
CA SER A 298 -14.79 -23.14 11.77
C SER A 298 -15.04 -21.98 12.74
N VAL A 299 -13.98 -21.36 13.25
CA VAL A 299 -14.06 -20.26 14.23
C VAL A 299 -14.51 -18.95 13.59
N LEU A 300 -13.93 -18.60 12.42
CA LEU A 300 -14.20 -17.30 11.81
C LEU A 300 -15.48 -17.30 10.96
N GLY A 301 -15.89 -18.44 10.44
CA GLY A 301 -17.10 -18.56 9.61
C GLY A 301 -17.03 -17.68 8.37
N THR A 302 -18.09 -16.94 8.08
CA THR A 302 -18.19 -16.05 6.92
C THR A 302 -17.50 -14.69 7.10
N ARG A 303 -16.96 -14.40 8.28
CA ARG A 303 -16.33 -13.10 8.60
C ARG A 303 -14.93 -12.94 7.96
N ALA A 304 -14.32 -14.04 7.54
CA ALA A 304 -13.04 -14.02 6.86
C ALA A 304 -12.94 -15.17 5.85
N GLU A 305 -12.16 -14.95 4.80
CA GLU A 305 -11.71 -16.00 3.89
C GLU A 305 -10.43 -16.60 4.44
N VAL A 306 -10.42 -17.91 4.67
CA VAL A 306 -9.24 -18.65 5.16
C VAL A 306 -8.79 -19.60 4.07
N LEU A 307 -7.60 -19.38 3.54
CA LEU A 307 -7.05 -20.13 2.42
C LEU A 307 -5.68 -20.69 2.76
N SER A 308 -5.39 -21.87 2.27
CA SER A 308 -3.98 -22.27 2.15
C SER A 308 -3.24 -21.32 1.20
N ARG A 309 -1.92 -21.23 1.34
CA ARG A 309 -1.09 -20.43 0.42
C ARG A 309 -1.38 -20.79 -1.04
N ASP A 310 -1.49 -22.06 -1.34
CA ASP A 310 -1.67 -22.52 -2.72
C ASP A 310 -3.05 -22.15 -3.28
N GLU A 311 -4.10 -22.18 -2.48
CA GLU A 311 -5.42 -21.65 -2.86
C GLU A 311 -5.36 -20.15 -3.16
N ALA A 312 -4.70 -19.35 -2.32
CA ALA A 312 -4.57 -17.91 -2.53
C ALA A 312 -3.70 -17.57 -3.77
N LEU A 313 -2.65 -18.36 -4.02
CA LEU A 313 -1.83 -18.25 -5.24
C LEU A 313 -2.66 -18.56 -6.49
N ALA A 314 -3.50 -19.59 -6.44
CA ALA A 314 -4.36 -19.98 -7.56
C ALA A 314 -5.42 -18.91 -7.89
N LEU A 315 -5.86 -18.11 -6.90
CA LEU A 315 -6.74 -16.97 -7.10
C LEU A 315 -6.03 -15.73 -7.68
N GLY A 316 -4.70 -15.76 -7.82
CA GLY A 316 -3.93 -14.65 -8.38
C GLY A 316 -3.77 -13.44 -7.43
N TRP A 317 -4.08 -13.58 -6.14
CA TRP A 317 -4.07 -12.47 -5.18
C TRP A 317 -2.74 -11.72 -5.12
N PHE A 318 -1.62 -12.41 -5.36
CA PHE A 318 -0.28 -11.84 -5.21
C PHE A 318 0.44 -11.57 -6.55
N GLY A 319 -0.25 -11.78 -7.67
CA GLY A 319 0.35 -11.81 -8.99
C GLY A 319 1.29 -13.01 -9.18
N GLU A 320 2.26 -12.87 -10.07
CA GLU A 320 3.28 -13.90 -10.26
C GLU A 320 4.18 -13.98 -9.01
N VAL A 321 4.27 -15.17 -8.40
CA VAL A 321 5.05 -15.38 -7.18
C VAL A 321 6.33 -16.14 -7.47
N SER A 322 7.47 -15.47 -7.26
CA SER A 322 8.78 -16.07 -7.43
C SER A 322 9.07 -17.13 -6.34
N PRO A 323 9.86 -18.19 -6.65
CA PRO A 323 10.21 -19.22 -5.67
C PRO A 323 10.88 -18.68 -4.40
N VAL A 324 11.65 -17.60 -4.51
CA VAL A 324 12.33 -16.93 -3.37
C VAL A 324 11.34 -16.18 -2.47
N VAL A 325 10.28 -15.63 -3.05
CA VAL A 325 9.26 -14.88 -2.32
C VAL A 325 8.22 -15.80 -1.67
N ARG A 326 7.89 -16.91 -2.31
CA ARG A 326 6.85 -17.84 -1.86
C ARG A 326 6.92 -18.20 -0.36
N PRO A 327 8.08 -18.48 0.27
CA PRO A 327 8.14 -18.81 1.70
C PRO A 327 7.95 -17.60 2.65
N ARG A 328 7.85 -16.36 2.12
CA ARG A 328 7.51 -15.17 2.91
C ARG A 328 6.02 -15.07 3.20
N TYR A 329 5.17 -15.64 2.35
CA TYR A 329 3.74 -15.76 2.62
C TYR A 329 3.47 -16.83 3.67
N GLY A 330 2.42 -16.65 4.47
CA GLY A 330 1.92 -17.66 5.40
C GLY A 330 1.60 -18.98 4.69
N ASP A 331 1.71 -20.10 5.39
CA ASP A 331 1.21 -21.38 4.90
C ASP A 331 -0.31 -21.36 4.74
N VAL A 332 -0.96 -20.54 5.60
CA VAL A 332 -2.37 -20.14 5.53
C VAL A 332 -2.45 -18.63 5.53
N VAL A 333 -3.38 -18.07 4.77
CA VAL A 333 -3.69 -16.65 4.77
C VAL A 333 -5.15 -16.44 5.17
N VAL A 334 -5.41 -15.33 5.87
CA VAL A 334 -6.73 -14.99 6.38
C VAL A 334 -7.05 -13.57 5.95
N ALA A 335 -8.04 -13.39 5.08
CA ALA A 335 -8.51 -12.10 4.61
C ALA A 335 -9.86 -11.77 5.27
N CYS A 336 -9.93 -10.68 6.00
CA CYS A 336 -11.13 -10.27 6.73
C CYS A 336 -12.17 -9.62 5.80
N ARG A 337 -13.47 -9.83 6.10
CA ARG A 337 -14.61 -9.23 5.39
C ARG A 337 -15.23 -8.10 6.23
N GLY A 338 -15.97 -7.21 5.58
CA GLY A 338 -16.64 -6.10 6.25
C GLY A 338 -15.71 -5.30 7.15
N ASP A 339 -16.09 -5.09 8.38
CA ASP A 339 -15.33 -4.39 9.43
C ASP A 339 -14.62 -5.33 10.43
N PHE A 340 -14.69 -6.65 10.19
CA PHE A 340 -14.09 -7.67 11.04
C PHE A 340 -12.55 -7.64 11.02
N ALA A 341 -11.91 -7.93 12.15
CA ALA A 341 -10.46 -8.06 12.26
C ALA A 341 -10.03 -9.24 13.13
N VAL A 342 -8.84 -9.76 12.85
CA VAL A 342 -8.18 -10.80 13.64
C VAL A 342 -6.90 -10.22 14.24
N GLN A 343 -6.88 -10.03 15.55
CA GLN A 343 -5.75 -9.49 16.30
C GLN A 343 -4.88 -10.61 16.87
N SER A 344 -3.63 -10.29 17.19
CA SER A 344 -2.76 -11.10 18.05
C SER A 344 -2.02 -10.12 18.97
N LEU A 345 -2.61 -9.83 20.12
CA LEU A 345 -2.13 -8.76 21.01
C LEU A 345 -0.83 -9.11 21.71
N SER A 346 -0.49 -10.40 21.85
CA SER A 346 0.83 -10.81 22.33
C SER A 346 1.95 -10.53 21.33
N ALA A 347 1.68 -10.70 20.02
CA ALA A 347 2.64 -10.42 18.96
C ALA A 347 2.64 -8.94 18.54
N PHE A 348 1.46 -8.31 18.52
CA PHE A 348 1.24 -6.95 18.02
C PHE A 348 0.42 -6.09 19.01
N PRO A 349 0.99 -5.71 20.17
CA PRO A 349 0.25 -5.00 21.23
C PRO A 349 -0.34 -3.65 20.77
N HIS A 350 0.22 -3.04 19.73
CA HIS A 350 -0.25 -1.77 19.19
C HIS A 350 -1.63 -1.88 18.53
N GLU A 351 -2.01 -3.06 18.03
CA GLU A 351 -3.31 -3.29 17.38
C GLU A 351 -4.49 -3.01 18.31
N ALA A 352 -4.31 -3.13 19.63
CA ALA A 352 -5.31 -2.78 20.63
C ALA A 352 -5.72 -1.29 20.63
N LYS A 353 -4.96 -0.42 19.96
CA LYS A 353 -5.17 1.04 19.97
C LYS A 353 -5.66 1.58 18.63
N LEU A 354 -5.59 0.78 17.57
CA LEU A 354 -5.98 1.21 16.25
C LEU A 354 -7.50 1.10 16.07
N LEU A 355 -8.15 2.13 15.57
CA LEU A 355 -9.57 2.15 15.22
C LEU A 355 -9.79 1.86 13.75
N GLY A 356 -9.23 2.66 12.85
CA GLY A 356 -9.18 2.38 11.43
C GLY A 356 -8.13 1.30 11.14
N LEU A 357 -8.45 0.38 10.24
CA LEU A 357 -7.62 -0.73 9.82
C LEU A 357 -7.70 -0.93 8.31
N HIS A 358 -6.69 -1.55 7.75
CA HIS A 358 -6.61 -1.94 6.34
C HIS A 358 -5.79 -3.23 6.20
N GLY A 359 -5.68 -3.76 4.99
CA GLY A 359 -4.89 -4.96 4.68
C GLY A 359 -5.65 -5.99 3.86
N SER A 360 -7.00 -6.00 3.94
CA SER A 360 -7.82 -6.99 3.26
C SER A 360 -8.17 -6.61 1.81
N LEU A 361 -9.12 -7.36 1.23
CA LEU A 361 -9.53 -7.23 -0.17
C LEU A 361 -10.91 -6.58 -0.35
N THR A 362 -11.45 -5.90 0.66
CA THR A 362 -12.71 -5.18 0.47
C THR A 362 -12.51 -4.02 -0.51
N SER A 363 -13.56 -3.60 -1.20
CA SER A 363 -13.49 -2.46 -2.14
C SER A 363 -13.03 -1.17 -1.44
N ALA A 364 -13.44 -1.00 -0.17
CA ALA A 364 -13.04 0.14 0.65
C ALA A 364 -11.52 0.20 0.92
N GLU A 365 -10.83 -0.95 0.95
CA GLU A 365 -9.39 -1.04 1.18
C GLU A 365 -8.59 -1.11 -0.14
N MET A 366 -9.15 -1.78 -1.17
CA MET A 366 -8.44 -2.10 -2.42
C MET A 366 -8.53 -1.02 -3.48
N LEU A 367 -9.63 -0.25 -3.51
CA LEU A 367 -9.82 0.78 -4.55
C LEU A 367 -9.18 2.10 -4.13
N VAL A 368 -8.32 2.61 -4.99
CA VAL A 368 -7.62 3.88 -4.80
C VAL A 368 -7.87 4.82 -5.98
N PRO A 369 -7.93 6.14 -5.75
CA PRO A 369 -8.15 7.10 -6.80
C PRO A 369 -6.91 7.26 -7.70
N ILE A 370 -7.15 7.63 -8.97
CA ILE A 370 -6.16 8.22 -9.87
C ILE A 370 -6.73 9.58 -10.29
N LEU A 371 -6.25 10.64 -9.67
CA LEU A 371 -6.73 12.00 -9.91
C LEU A 371 -5.69 12.77 -10.71
N VAL A 372 -6.11 13.41 -11.77
CA VAL A 372 -5.22 14.17 -12.67
C VAL A 372 -5.60 15.66 -12.61
N ALA A 373 -4.63 16.52 -12.29
CA ALA A 373 -4.80 17.97 -12.16
C ALA A 373 -3.74 18.77 -12.94
#